data_91efaeeba33f66fd106177ee402e1dbb
#
_entry.id   91efaeeba33f66fd106177ee402e1dbb
#
_cell.length_a   1.000
_cell.length_b   1.000
_cell.length_c   1.000
_cell.angle_alpha   90.00
_cell.angle_beta   90.00
_cell.angle_gamma   90.00
#
_symmetry.space_group_name_H-M   'P 1'
#
loop_
_entity.id
_entity.type
_entity.pdbx_description
1 polymer ?
#
loop_
_entity_poly.entity_id
_entity_poly.type
_entity_poly.pdbx_seq_one_letter_code
_entity_poly.pdbx_strand_id
1 'polypeptide(L)'
;MNLSHMLSRLYVFFVLLIFLTTIPLTYAQHHGGEQAPPISFGSGEVTVTTSLIPPDFIPDSQSPVNLKIRFFDTLSNINIESVSYRVQIFYGTQLVANQMFFDKDGELDIKIQPKSGCEQEDLWKCTKYFGDKDPVVPNALTSSPSSIPVISGPVFVKSGQYTVKTDIIGAKNPKTQTSQDIHFETVVSIPNVQPFIITASGTEYAISAKNFQDSLTELHYDESSHSINFQIPFNWEHIEHTAYIKNYLEIPKNFIPFNNVDSFFGKVNDVLILPKDIHFDKYSN
;
A
#
# COMPACT_ATOMS: atom_id res chain seq x y z
N MET A 1 -39.40 2.68 -43.20
CA MET A 1 -38.29 2.68 -42.22
C MET A 1 -37.80 1.24 -42.14
N ASN A 2 -36.55 0.99 -42.61
CA ASN A 2 -36.08 -0.38 -42.90
C ASN A 2 -35.72 -1.13 -41.61
N LEU A 3 -36.36 -2.26 -41.34
CA LEU A 3 -36.20 -3.11 -40.15
C LEU A 3 -34.74 -3.51 -39.91
N SER A 4 -33.95 -3.65 -40.99
CA SER A 4 -32.53 -3.98 -40.94
C SER A 4 -31.65 -2.86 -40.27
N HIS A 5 -32.00 -1.60 -40.45
CA HIS A 5 -31.31 -0.47 -39.82
C HIS A 5 -31.63 -0.34 -38.33
N MET A 6 -32.83 -0.77 -37.92
CA MET A 6 -33.24 -0.75 -36.51
C MET A 6 -32.55 -1.89 -35.73
N LEU A 7 -32.47 -3.07 -36.32
CA LEU A 7 -31.73 -4.22 -35.72
C LEU A 7 -30.23 -3.95 -35.61
N SER A 8 -29.59 -3.33 -36.60
CA SER A 8 -28.18 -2.97 -36.56
C SER A 8 -27.87 -1.95 -35.46
N ARG A 9 -28.72 -0.93 -35.25
CA ARG A 9 -28.58 0.06 -34.18
C ARG A 9 -28.79 -0.55 -32.79
N LEU A 10 -29.74 -1.51 -32.68
CA LEU A 10 -29.99 -2.24 -31.44
C LEU A 10 -28.80 -3.13 -31.05
N TYR A 11 -28.17 -3.78 -32.05
CA TYR A 11 -27.00 -4.63 -31.84
C TYR A 11 -25.78 -3.82 -31.40
N VAL A 12 -25.52 -2.64 -32.00
CA VAL A 12 -24.45 -1.73 -31.61
C VAL A 12 -24.68 -1.21 -30.20
N PHE A 13 -25.92 -0.90 -29.83
CA PHE A 13 -26.25 -0.42 -28.48
C PHE A 13 -26.07 -1.52 -27.44
N PHE A 14 -26.40 -2.78 -27.77
CA PHE A 14 -26.23 -3.92 -26.88
C PHE A 14 -24.75 -4.29 -26.68
N VAL A 15 -23.95 -4.23 -27.75
CA VAL A 15 -22.49 -4.45 -27.68
C VAL A 15 -21.82 -3.32 -26.87
N LEU A 16 -22.24 -2.07 -27.05
CA LEU A 16 -21.73 -0.95 -26.27
C LEU A 16 -22.09 -1.06 -24.78
N LEU A 17 -23.29 -1.58 -24.46
CA LEU A 17 -23.73 -1.79 -23.08
C LEU A 17 -22.94 -2.91 -22.39
N ILE A 18 -22.55 -3.96 -23.11
CA ILE A 18 -21.72 -5.06 -22.57
C ILE A 18 -20.29 -4.57 -22.28
N PHE A 19 -19.74 -3.67 -23.09
CA PHE A 19 -18.42 -3.08 -22.82
C PHE A 19 -18.41 -2.13 -21.62
N LEU A 20 -19.55 -1.53 -21.25
CA LEU A 20 -19.67 -0.66 -20.08
C LEU A 20 -19.75 -1.42 -18.74
N THR A 21 -20.03 -2.73 -18.76
CA THR A 21 -20.18 -3.54 -17.54
C THR A 21 -18.90 -4.25 -17.10
N THR A 22 -17.83 -4.20 -17.88
CA THR A 22 -16.52 -4.76 -17.52
C THR A 22 -15.52 -3.68 -17.14
N ILE A 23 -15.93 -2.73 -16.28
CA ILE A 23 -14.94 -1.89 -15.59
C ILE A 23 -14.35 -2.78 -14.51
N PRO A 24 -13.08 -3.18 -14.60
CA PRO A 24 -12.44 -3.84 -13.48
C PRO A 24 -12.53 -2.89 -12.29
N LEU A 25 -13.05 -3.37 -11.17
CA LEU A 25 -12.97 -2.67 -9.89
C LEU A 25 -11.48 -2.55 -9.58
N THR A 26 -10.88 -1.42 -9.95
CA THR A 26 -9.51 -1.11 -9.54
C THR A 26 -9.56 -0.86 -8.05
N TYR A 27 -9.09 -1.82 -7.27
CA TYR A 27 -8.88 -1.64 -5.84
C TYR A 27 -7.86 -0.52 -5.67
N ALA A 28 -8.31 0.56 -5.03
CA ALA A 28 -7.46 1.71 -4.81
C ALA A 28 -6.41 1.36 -3.75
N GLN A 29 -5.16 1.33 -4.17
CA GLN A 29 -4.03 1.23 -3.25
C GLN A 29 -3.95 2.53 -2.44
N HIS A 30 -4.25 2.48 -1.14
CA HIS A 30 -4.08 3.60 -0.23
C HIS A 30 -2.63 3.69 0.25
N HIS A 31 -2.16 4.91 0.58
CA HIS A 31 -0.83 5.08 1.17
C HIS A 31 -0.65 4.19 2.38
N GLY A 32 0.47 3.49 2.41
CA GLY A 32 0.79 2.59 3.49
C GLY A 32 -0.08 1.34 3.58
N GLY A 33 -0.87 0.99 2.54
CA GLY A 33 -1.65 -0.24 2.57
C GLY A 33 -2.45 -0.57 1.32
N GLU A 34 -3.00 -1.77 1.26
CA GLU A 34 -3.72 -2.34 0.13
C GLU A 34 -4.88 -3.21 0.59
N GLN A 35 -5.89 -3.36 -0.28
CA GLN A 35 -6.94 -4.37 -0.15
C GLN A 35 -6.68 -5.48 -1.16
N ALA A 36 -6.64 -6.73 -0.69
CA ALA A 36 -6.53 -7.90 -1.54
C ALA A 36 -7.78 -8.09 -2.42
N PRO A 37 -7.67 -8.72 -3.59
CA PRO A 37 -8.82 -9.13 -4.36
C PRO A 37 -9.78 -9.99 -3.53
N PRO A 38 -11.11 -9.75 -3.60
CA PRO A 38 -12.07 -10.57 -2.86
C PRO A 38 -12.10 -12.00 -3.39
N ILE A 39 -12.37 -12.92 -2.49
CA ILE A 39 -12.58 -14.33 -2.81
C ILE A 39 -13.95 -14.80 -2.33
N SER A 40 -14.53 -15.75 -3.06
CA SER A 40 -15.80 -16.34 -2.66
C SER A 40 -15.66 -17.18 -1.40
N PHE A 41 -16.51 -16.91 -0.40
CA PHE A 41 -16.55 -17.63 0.85
C PHE A 41 -17.99 -17.87 1.29
N GLY A 42 -18.46 -19.11 1.16
CA GLY A 42 -19.85 -19.45 1.42
C GLY A 42 -20.81 -18.83 0.40
N SER A 43 -21.70 -17.97 0.87
CA SER A 43 -22.65 -17.22 0.03
C SER A 43 -22.22 -15.78 -0.24
N GLY A 44 -21.11 -15.35 0.33
CA GLY A 44 -20.55 -14.00 0.23
C GLY A 44 -19.15 -13.99 -0.37
N GLU A 45 -18.54 -12.84 -0.30
CA GLU A 45 -17.15 -12.59 -0.68
C GLU A 45 -16.41 -11.96 0.47
N VAL A 46 -15.19 -12.40 0.71
CA VAL A 46 -14.35 -11.89 1.79
C VAL A 46 -13.04 -11.36 1.25
N THR A 47 -12.47 -10.43 1.97
CA THR A 47 -11.16 -9.86 1.63
C THR A 47 -10.39 -9.44 2.88
N VAL A 48 -9.13 -9.12 2.68
CA VAL A 48 -8.23 -8.54 3.69
C VAL A 48 -7.79 -7.15 3.22
N THR A 49 -7.83 -6.18 4.13
CA THR A 49 -7.07 -4.94 3.97
C THR A 49 -5.88 -4.94 4.90
N THR A 50 -4.77 -4.45 4.40
CA THR A 50 -3.55 -4.25 5.18
C THR A 50 -3.18 -2.78 5.14
N SER A 51 -2.84 -2.17 6.27
CA SER A 51 -2.45 -0.75 6.32
C SER A 51 -1.43 -0.47 7.42
N LEU A 52 -0.65 0.60 7.25
CA LEU A 52 0.28 1.13 8.25
C LEU A 52 -0.32 2.38 8.91
N ILE A 53 -0.09 2.52 10.21
CA ILE A 53 -0.49 3.70 10.99
C ILE A 53 0.71 4.19 11.78
N PRO A 54 1.28 5.36 11.45
CA PRO A 54 0.84 6.27 10.38
C PRO A 54 1.17 5.74 8.97
N PRO A 55 0.40 6.12 7.94
CA PRO A 55 0.57 5.61 6.58
C PRO A 55 1.84 6.12 5.89
N ASP A 56 2.42 7.17 6.40
CA ASP A 56 3.64 7.82 5.91
C ASP A 56 4.84 7.57 6.81
N PHE A 57 4.80 6.47 7.56
CA PHE A 57 5.91 6.03 8.41
C PHE A 57 7.24 6.03 7.65
N ILE A 58 8.23 6.73 8.21
CA ILE A 58 9.61 6.75 7.70
C ILE A 58 10.45 5.86 8.63
N PRO A 59 11.26 4.95 8.10
CA PRO A 59 12.12 4.10 8.90
C PRO A 59 13.19 4.93 9.60
N ASP A 60 12.87 5.46 10.77
CA ASP A 60 13.87 5.86 11.75
C ASP A 60 13.97 4.72 12.77
N SER A 61 15.13 4.36 13.19
CA SER A 61 15.39 3.17 14.00
C SER A 61 14.71 3.16 15.37
N GLN A 62 13.78 4.06 15.67
CA GLN A 62 13.24 4.24 17.03
C GLN A 62 11.71 4.32 17.10
N SER A 63 11.05 4.80 16.06
CA SER A 63 9.59 4.95 16.08
C SER A 63 8.89 3.65 15.67
N PRO A 64 7.97 3.14 16.50
CA PRO A 64 7.14 2.01 16.10
C PRO A 64 6.08 2.44 15.10
N VAL A 65 5.63 1.51 14.26
CA VAL A 65 4.48 1.66 13.38
C VAL A 65 3.48 0.54 13.64
N ASN A 66 2.20 0.80 13.53
CA ASN A 66 1.20 -0.25 13.64
C ASN A 66 0.88 -0.80 12.24
N LEU A 67 0.96 -2.11 12.10
CA LEU A 67 0.43 -2.86 10.98
C LEU A 67 -0.96 -3.33 11.34
N LYS A 68 -1.97 -2.85 10.62
CA LYS A 68 -3.36 -3.23 10.80
C LYS A 68 -3.78 -4.15 9.66
N ILE A 69 -4.38 -5.29 9.99
CA ILE A 69 -4.92 -6.27 9.05
C ILE A 69 -6.39 -6.50 9.40
N ARG A 70 -7.29 -6.21 8.47
CA ARG A 70 -8.73 -6.36 8.66
C ARG A 70 -9.26 -7.42 7.72
N PHE A 71 -9.96 -8.43 8.24
CA PHE A 71 -10.65 -9.46 7.47
C PHE A 71 -12.16 -9.23 7.55
N PHE A 72 -12.84 -9.07 6.41
CA PHE A 72 -14.23 -8.67 6.38
C PHE A 72 -14.99 -9.17 5.15
N ASP A 73 -16.31 -9.21 5.27
CA ASP A 73 -17.25 -9.46 4.17
C ASP A 73 -17.40 -8.19 3.32
N THR A 74 -17.17 -8.32 2.01
CA THR A 74 -17.13 -7.16 1.09
C THR A 74 -18.48 -6.51 0.85
N LEU A 75 -19.57 -7.28 0.95
CA LEU A 75 -20.92 -6.77 0.70
C LEU A 75 -21.48 -6.00 1.89
N SER A 76 -21.31 -6.57 3.09
CA SER A 76 -21.81 -5.96 4.33
C SER A 76 -20.82 -4.99 4.94
N ASN A 77 -19.55 -5.04 4.56
CA ASN A 77 -18.43 -4.33 5.19
C ASN A 77 -18.28 -4.63 6.70
N ILE A 78 -18.70 -5.83 7.13
CA ILE A 78 -18.63 -6.27 8.52
C ILE A 78 -17.39 -7.16 8.69
N ASN A 79 -16.64 -6.92 9.79
CA ASN A 79 -15.51 -7.75 10.16
C ASN A 79 -15.97 -9.18 10.48
N ILE A 80 -15.12 -10.13 10.12
CA ILE A 80 -15.32 -11.53 10.50
C ILE A 80 -14.54 -11.77 11.79
N GLU A 81 -15.29 -12.07 12.85
CA GLU A 81 -14.79 -12.19 14.20
C GLU A 81 -14.13 -13.54 14.48
N SER A 82 -13.31 -13.60 15.54
CA SER A 82 -12.67 -14.82 16.08
C SER A 82 -11.80 -15.52 15.03
N VAL A 83 -10.82 -14.79 14.52
CA VAL A 83 -9.99 -15.21 13.40
C VAL A 83 -8.56 -15.55 13.86
N SER A 84 -8.05 -16.66 13.34
CA SER A 84 -6.63 -17.02 13.45
C SER A 84 -5.89 -16.63 12.17
N TYR A 85 -4.86 -15.81 12.33
CA TYR A 85 -4.04 -15.31 11.25
C TYR A 85 -2.64 -15.93 11.31
N ARG A 86 -2.11 -16.39 10.16
CA ARG A 86 -0.67 -16.48 9.98
C ARG A 86 -0.24 -15.29 9.13
N VAL A 87 0.62 -14.46 9.69
CA VAL A 87 1.14 -13.27 8.98
C VAL A 87 2.61 -13.51 8.66
N GLN A 88 2.94 -13.41 7.38
CA GLN A 88 4.29 -13.47 6.85
C GLN A 88 4.60 -12.15 6.15
N ILE A 89 5.74 -11.54 6.46
CA ILE A 89 6.17 -10.28 5.85
C ILE A 89 7.46 -10.54 5.08
N PHE A 90 7.48 -10.12 3.83
CA PHE A 90 8.63 -10.26 2.94
C PHE A 90 9.15 -8.88 2.50
N TYR A 91 10.46 -8.77 2.33
CA TYR A 91 11.11 -7.69 1.60
C TYR A 91 11.78 -8.28 0.36
N GLY A 92 11.22 -8.00 -0.82
CA GLY A 92 11.52 -8.78 -2.02
C GLY A 92 11.23 -10.26 -1.78
N THR A 93 12.21 -11.12 -1.99
CA THR A 93 12.08 -12.57 -1.75
C THR A 93 12.45 -13.01 -0.32
N GLN A 94 12.95 -12.08 0.51
CA GLN A 94 13.42 -12.40 1.87
C GLN A 94 12.28 -12.34 2.88
N LEU A 95 12.03 -13.45 3.56
CA LEU A 95 11.14 -13.48 4.72
C LEU A 95 11.77 -12.69 5.88
N VAL A 96 11.04 -11.71 6.43
CA VAL A 96 11.49 -10.88 7.56
C VAL A 96 10.67 -11.12 8.83
N ALA A 97 9.43 -11.60 8.73
CA ALA A 97 8.62 -12.02 9.87
C ALA A 97 7.66 -13.15 9.50
N ASN A 98 7.36 -14.04 10.48
CA ASN A 98 6.37 -15.11 10.33
C ASN A 98 5.82 -15.47 11.71
N GLN A 99 4.53 -15.16 11.97
CA GLN A 99 3.93 -15.40 13.28
C GLN A 99 2.42 -15.68 13.15
N MET A 100 1.93 -16.46 14.12
CA MET A 100 0.50 -16.73 14.30
C MET A 100 -0.10 -15.71 15.27
N PHE A 101 -1.29 -15.22 14.92
CA PHE A 101 -2.08 -14.31 15.76
C PHE A 101 -3.51 -14.81 15.88
N PHE A 102 -4.16 -14.43 16.95
CA PHE A 102 -5.60 -14.59 17.14
C PHE A 102 -6.22 -13.23 17.47
N ASP A 103 -7.29 -12.92 16.79
CA ASP A 103 -8.04 -11.69 16.98
C ASP A 103 -9.53 -11.99 17.11
N LYS A 104 -10.23 -11.27 18.02
CA LYS A 104 -11.64 -11.50 18.31
C LYS A 104 -12.58 -10.71 17.43
N ASP A 105 -12.20 -9.52 17.01
CA ASP A 105 -13.07 -8.57 16.30
C ASP A 105 -12.79 -8.48 14.79
N GLY A 106 -11.86 -9.30 14.29
CA GLY A 106 -11.49 -9.37 12.88
C GLY A 106 -10.60 -8.21 12.40
N GLU A 107 -10.02 -7.46 13.34
CA GLU A 107 -9.13 -6.33 13.06
C GLU A 107 -7.82 -6.50 13.85
N LEU A 108 -6.90 -7.26 13.28
CA LEU A 108 -5.61 -7.55 13.88
C LEU A 108 -4.70 -6.32 13.86
N ASP A 109 -4.36 -5.81 15.04
CA ASP A 109 -3.34 -4.77 15.24
C ASP A 109 -2.02 -5.38 15.68
N ILE A 110 -0.93 -5.05 15.00
CA ILE A 110 0.43 -5.50 15.31
C ILE A 110 1.34 -4.27 15.40
N LYS A 111 2.02 -4.10 16.52
CA LYS A 111 3.05 -3.07 16.67
C LYS A 111 4.37 -3.56 16.11
N ILE A 112 4.87 -2.91 15.07
CA ILE A 112 6.18 -3.19 14.49
C ILE A 112 7.21 -2.25 15.11
N GLN A 113 8.30 -2.81 15.61
CA GLN A 113 9.48 -2.08 16.07
C GLN A 113 10.65 -2.41 15.15
N PRO A 114 10.94 -1.57 14.15
CA PRO A 114 12.07 -1.79 13.26
C PRO A 114 13.38 -1.83 14.01
N LYS A 115 14.21 -2.83 13.72
CA LYS A 115 15.57 -2.94 14.23
C LYS A 115 16.53 -3.35 13.12
N SER A 116 17.47 -2.48 12.80
CA SER A 116 18.56 -2.77 11.88
C SER A 116 19.65 -3.62 12.55
N GLY A 117 20.65 -4.04 11.77
CA GLY A 117 21.84 -4.76 12.28
C GLY A 117 21.65 -6.27 12.37
N CYS A 118 20.71 -6.85 11.62
CA CYS A 118 20.65 -8.30 11.45
C CYS A 118 21.78 -8.79 10.54
N GLU A 119 22.68 -9.63 11.07
CA GLU A 119 23.80 -10.24 10.33
C GLU A 119 23.48 -11.65 9.82
N GLN A 120 22.27 -12.15 10.08
CA GLN A 120 21.82 -13.45 9.61
C GLN A 120 21.45 -13.39 8.12
N GLU A 121 21.79 -14.44 7.38
CA GLU A 121 21.33 -14.61 5.99
C GLU A 121 19.81 -14.66 5.92
N ASP A 122 19.19 -15.41 6.83
CA ASP A 122 17.74 -15.47 7.02
C ASP A 122 17.29 -14.35 7.97
N LEU A 123 16.83 -13.23 7.47
CA LEU A 123 16.46 -12.05 8.24
C LEU A 123 15.41 -12.34 9.33
N TRP A 124 14.46 -13.25 9.08
CA TRP A 124 13.40 -13.61 10.03
C TRP A 124 13.95 -14.21 11.34
N LYS A 125 15.18 -14.77 11.34
CA LYS A 125 15.84 -15.31 12.54
C LYS A 125 16.21 -14.21 13.54
N CYS A 126 16.36 -12.95 13.09
CA CYS A 126 16.58 -11.80 13.97
C CYS A 126 15.27 -11.24 14.55
N THR A 127 14.13 -11.71 14.05
CA THR A 127 12.83 -11.18 14.46
C THR A 127 12.35 -11.83 15.74
N LYS A 128 11.91 -10.99 16.68
CA LYS A 128 11.37 -11.42 17.97
C LYS A 128 9.91 -11.00 18.08
N TYR A 129 9.13 -11.82 18.75
CA TYR A 129 7.70 -11.67 18.90
C TYR A 129 7.35 -11.59 20.38
N PHE A 130 6.55 -10.58 20.75
CA PHE A 130 6.13 -10.34 22.14
C PHE A 130 4.62 -10.10 22.17
N GLY A 131 3.99 -10.53 23.24
CA GLY A 131 2.55 -10.39 23.47
C GLY A 131 2.01 -11.54 24.28
N ASP A 132 0.74 -11.44 24.64
CA ASP A 132 0.03 -12.50 25.35
C ASP A 132 -0.23 -13.67 24.41
N LYS A 133 0.01 -14.88 24.89
CA LYS A 133 -0.27 -16.08 24.11
C LYS A 133 -1.76 -16.39 24.19
N ASP A 134 -2.33 -16.74 23.04
CA ASP A 134 -3.71 -17.20 23.02
C ASP A 134 -3.83 -18.56 23.74
N PRO A 135 -4.80 -18.72 24.66
CA PRO A 135 -4.95 -19.94 25.42
C PRO A 135 -5.50 -21.12 24.61
N VAL A 136 -6.09 -20.87 23.45
CA VAL A 136 -6.79 -21.89 22.64
C VAL A 136 -6.01 -22.17 21.34
N VAL A 137 -5.51 -21.12 20.67
CA VAL A 137 -4.80 -21.26 19.38
C VAL A 137 -3.31 -21.46 19.64
N PRO A 138 -2.74 -22.65 19.36
CA PRO A 138 -1.34 -22.93 19.65
C PRO A 138 -0.39 -21.94 18.96
N ASN A 139 0.57 -21.42 19.72
CA ASN A 139 1.61 -20.49 19.26
C ASN A 139 1.10 -19.14 18.72
N ALA A 140 -0.19 -18.84 18.82
CA ALA A 140 -0.72 -17.55 18.45
C ALA A 140 -0.50 -16.51 19.58
N LEU A 141 -0.24 -15.27 19.16
CA LEU A 141 -0.31 -14.10 20.03
C LEU A 141 -1.70 -13.48 19.91
N THR A 142 -2.29 -13.13 21.03
CA THR A 142 -3.61 -12.44 21.05
C THR A 142 -3.43 -10.98 20.67
N SER A 143 -4.29 -10.50 19.76
CA SER A 143 -4.50 -9.08 19.53
C SER A 143 -5.80 -8.63 20.18
N SER A 144 -5.72 -7.57 20.93
CA SER A 144 -6.89 -6.92 21.55
C SER A 144 -6.53 -5.47 21.89
N PRO A 145 -7.51 -4.58 22.14
CA PRO A 145 -7.24 -3.20 22.53
C PRO A 145 -6.38 -3.07 23.81
N SER A 146 -6.37 -4.10 24.68
CA SER A 146 -5.58 -4.14 25.92
C SER A 146 -4.22 -4.84 25.75
N SER A 147 -4.01 -5.58 24.67
CA SER A 147 -2.78 -6.37 24.43
C SER A 147 -2.48 -6.40 22.94
N ILE A 148 -1.69 -5.43 22.48
CA ILE A 148 -1.25 -5.36 21.09
C ILE A 148 0.09 -6.13 20.97
N PRO A 149 0.15 -7.20 20.15
CA PRO A 149 1.38 -7.96 19.96
C PRO A 149 2.44 -7.12 19.25
N VAL A 150 3.71 -7.41 19.54
CA VAL A 150 4.85 -6.67 19.02
C VAL A 150 5.75 -7.59 18.20
N ILE A 151 6.10 -7.14 17.00
CA ILE A 151 7.15 -7.71 16.16
C ILE A 151 8.36 -6.77 16.22
N SER A 152 9.51 -7.25 16.65
CA SER A 152 10.73 -6.46 16.76
C SER A 152 11.86 -7.12 15.97
N GLY A 153 12.34 -6.47 14.91
CA GLY A 153 13.34 -7.05 14.02
C GLY A 153 13.55 -6.25 12.74
N PRO A 154 14.13 -6.85 11.69
CA PRO A 154 14.44 -6.19 10.43
C PRO A 154 13.20 -5.97 9.54
N VAL A 155 12.06 -5.68 10.15
CA VAL A 155 10.79 -5.39 9.49
C VAL A 155 10.66 -3.88 9.31
N PHE A 156 10.39 -3.43 8.09
CA PHE A 156 10.24 -2.03 7.72
C PHE A 156 11.46 -1.14 8.02
N VAL A 157 12.66 -1.72 8.02
CA VAL A 157 13.93 -0.99 8.23
C VAL A 157 14.48 -0.34 6.97
N LYS A 158 13.96 -0.71 5.81
CA LYS A 158 14.32 -0.16 4.50
C LYS A 158 13.09 0.43 3.85
N SER A 159 13.29 1.46 3.03
CA SER A 159 12.26 1.93 2.11
C SER A 159 11.98 0.92 1.00
N GLY A 160 10.81 1.01 0.38
CA GLY A 160 10.36 0.12 -0.68
C GLY A 160 9.12 -0.67 -0.31
N GLN A 161 8.79 -1.65 -1.13
CA GLN A 161 7.59 -2.47 -0.98
C GLN A 161 7.87 -3.72 -0.14
N TYR A 162 6.93 -3.99 0.76
CA TYR A 162 6.88 -5.22 1.55
C TYR A 162 5.61 -5.98 1.24
N THR A 163 5.75 -7.24 0.87
CA THR A 163 4.62 -8.15 0.68
C THR A 163 4.17 -8.71 2.04
N VAL A 164 2.89 -8.60 2.33
CA VAL A 164 2.24 -9.18 3.51
C VAL A 164 1.34 -10.31 3.07
N LYS A 165 1.76 -11.55 3.35
CA LYS A 165 0.94 -12.75 3.13
C LYS A 165 0.15 -13.03 4.40
N THR A 166 -1.15 -13.10 4.25
CA THR A 166 -2.08 -13.34 5.36
C THR A 166 -2.89 -14.60 5.09
N ASP A 167 -2.63 -15.63 5.89
CA ASP A 167 -3.44 -16.85 5.87
C ASP A 167 -4.47 -16.77 7.00
N ILE A 168 -5.74 -16.88 6.66
CA ILE A 168 -6.83 -17.08 7.61
C ILE A 168 -6.95 -18.58 7.85
N ILE A 169 -6.58 -19.01 9.06
CA ILE A 169 -6.46 -20.43 9.38
C ILE A 169 -7.77 -20.97 9.94
N GLY A 170 -8.24 -22.06 9.34
CA GLY A 170 -9.43 -22.76 9.80
C GLY A 170 -10.72 -21.97 9.70
N ALA A 171 -10.81 -21.02 8.77
CA ALA A 171 -12.03 -20.25 8.55
C ALA A 171 -13.20 -21.21 8.24
N LYS A 172 -14.29 -21.07 9.00
CA LYS A 172 -15.47 -21.91 8.84
C LYS A 172 -16.37 -21.37 7.75
N ASN A 173 -16.42 -22.05 6.63
CA ASN A 173 -17.31 -21.69 5.52
C ASN A 173 -18.78 -21.78 5.96
N PRO A 174 -19.55 -20.68 5.93
CA PRO A 174 -20.92 -20.66 6.45
C PRO A 174 -21.89 -21.54 5.64
N LYS A 175 -21.57 -21.83 4.38
CA LYS A 175 -22.43 -22.64 3.50
C LYS A 175 -22.16 -24.14 3.65
N THR A 176 -20.90 -24.53 3.65
CA THR A 176 -20.49 -25.96 3.68
C THR A 176 -20.22 -26.46 5.09
N GLN A 177 -20.04 -25.55 6.06
CA GLN A 177 -19.65 -25.82 7.45
C GLN A 177 -18.27 -26.51 7.57
N THR A 178 -17.51 -26.60 6.49
CA THR A 178 -16.13 -27.12 6.49
C THR A 178 -15.14 -26.00 6.82
N SER A 179 -14.10 -26.35 7.55
CA SER A 179 -12.98 -25.45 7.77
C SER A 179 -12.05 -25.46 6.56
N GLN A 180 -11.58 -24.30 6.17
CA GLN A 180 -10.59 -24.13 5.11
C GLN A 180 -9.65 -22.99 5.45
N ASP A 181 -8.43 -23.06 4.95
CA ASP A 181 -7.51 -21.94 4.99
C ASP A 181 -7.72 -21.06 3.77
N ILE A 182 -7.63 -19.75 3.99
CA ILE A 182 -7.82 -18.73 2.96
C ILE A 182 -6.56 -17.88 2.90
N HIS A 183 -6.04 -17.66 1.70
CA HIS A 183 -4.78 -16.96 1.49
C HIS A 183 -5.00 -15.63 0.81
N PHE A 184 -4.39 -14.58 1.36
CA PHE A 184 -4.35 -13.25 0.77
C PHE A 184 -2.92 -12.75 0.69
N GLU A 185 -2.68 -11.93 -0.32
CA GLU A 185 -1.43 -11.21 -0.49
C GLU A 185 -1.75 -9.73 -0.67
N THR A 186 -1.05 -8.88 0.08
CA THR A 186 -1.16 -7.42 0.01
C THR A 186 0.23 -6.81 0.08
N VAL A 187 0.35 -5.56 -0.32
CA VAL A 187 1.60 -4.80 -0.28
C VAL A 187 1.45 -3.58 0.62
N VAL A 188 2.46 -3.33 1.44
CA VAL A 188 2.64 -2.07 2.15
C VAL A 188 3.91 -1.39 1.66
N SER A 189 3.84 -0.08 1.43
CA SER A 189 4.97 0.69 0.91
C SER A 189 5.56 1.56 2.00
N ILE A 190 6.86 1.43 2.22
CA ILE A 190 7.64 2.26 3.14
C ILE A 190 8.31 3.37 2.32
N PRO A 191 8.02 4.65 2.59
CA PRO A 191 8.54 5.74 1.79
C PRO A 191 10.05 5.89 1.93
N ASN A 192 10.66 6.29 0.82
CA ASN A 192 12.02 6.79 0.77
C ASN A 192 11.99 8.31 0.72
N VAL A 193 12.78 8.96 1.57
CA VAL A 193 12.93 10.42 1.58
C VAL A 193 14.36 10.76 1.14
N GLN A 194 14.47 11.50 0.05
CA GLN A 194 15.75 11.84 -0.57
C GLN A 194 15.89 13.37 -0.67
N PRO A 195 17.00 13.93 -0.18
CA PRO A 195 17.36 15.32 -0.43
C PRO A 195 17.98 15.46 -1.83
N PHE A 196 17.61 16.53 -2.51
CA PHE A 196 18.21 16.94 -3.78
C PHE A 196 18.62 18.42 -3.69
N ILE A 197 19.71 18.78 -4.36
CA ILE A 197 20.10 20.17 -4.57
C ILE A 197 19.83 20.52 -6.01
N ILE A 198 19.02 21.55 -6.25
CA ILE A 198 18.76 22.09 -7.57
C ILE A 198 19.27 23.52 -7.66
N THR A 199 19.68 23.94 -8.83
CA THR A 199 20.12 25.31 -9.08
C THR A 199 19.09 26.05 -9.95
N ALA A 200 18.70 27.23 -9.51
CA ALA A 200 17.86 28.13 -10.29
C ALA A 200 18.43 29.55 -10.21
N SER A 201 18.65 30.17 -11.36
CA SER A 201 19.23 31.50 -11.49
C SER A 201 20.52 31.70 -10.65
N GLY A 202 21.37 30.66 -10.62
CA GLY A 202 22.64 30.66 -9.90
C GLY A 202 22.53 30.48 -8.38
N THR A 203 21.33 30.23 -7.85
CA THR A 203 21.09 29.95 -6.42
C THR A 203 20.77 28.47 -6.22
N GLU A 204 21.38 27.84 -5.21
CA GLU A 204 21.09 26.46 -4.83
C GLU A 204 19.93 26.40 -3.85
N TYR A 205 19.06 25.40 -4.07
CA TYR A 205 17.89 25.12 -3.24
C TYR A 205 17.86 23.65 -2.88
N ALA A 206 17.61 23.35 -1.61
CA ALA A 206 17.37 21.98 -1.15
C ALA A 206 15.90 21.63 -1.35
N ILE A 207 15.62 20.55 -2.09
CA ILE A 207 14.29 19.95 -2.27
C ILE A 207 14.32 18.59 -1.59
N SER A 208 13.22 18.24 -0.91
CA SER A 208 13.00 16.89 -0.39
C SER A 208 12.01 16.17 -1.30
N ALA A 209 12.36 14.96 -1.72
CA ALA A 209 11.45 14.09 -2.47
C ALA A 209 11.11 12.87 -1.62
N LYS A 210 9.81 12.61 -1.43
CA LYS A 210 9.28 11.42 -0.73
C LYS A 210 8.57 10.53 -1.73
N ASN A 211 9.06 9.31 -1.89
CA ASN A 211 8.56 8.32 -2.84
C ASN A 211 8.21 7.02 -2.12
N PHE A 212 7.11 6.38 -2.51
CA PHE A 212 6.59 5.17 -1.86
C PHE A 212 6.95 3.86 -2.58
N GLN A 213 7.67 3.91 -3.69
CA GLN A 213 7.99 2.71 -4.47
C GLN A 213 9.48 2.54 -4.68
N ASP A 214 10.14 3.56 -5.23
CA ASP A 214 11.57 3.50 -5.52
C ASP A 214 12.20 4.89 -5.36
N SER A 215 13.51 4.94 -5.47
CA SER A 215 14.26 6.20 -5.37
C SER A 215 14.08 7.03 -6.62
N LEU A 216 13.88 8.35 -6.47
CA LEU A 216 13.96 9.26 -7.60
C LEU A 216 15.40 9.39 -8.07
N THR A 217 15.58 9.53 -9.37
CA THR A 217 16.87 9.82 -9.98
C THR A 217 16.76 11.01 -10.92
N GLU A 218 17.92 11.62 -11.24
CA GLU A 218 18.03 12.72 -12.21
C GLU A 218 17.11 13.92 -11.94
N LEU A 219 16.83 14.24 -10.66
CA LEU A 219 16.02 15.39 -10.33
C LEU A 219 16.78 16.68 -10.61
N HIS A 220 16.25 17.50 -11.51
CA HIS A 220 16.82 18.80 -11.88
C HIS A 220 15.73 19.82 -12.23
N TYR A 221 16.08 21.09 -12.11
CA TYR A 221 15.22 22.20 -12.55
C TYR A 221 15.67 22.68 -13.94
N ASP A 222 14.71 22.79 -14.86
CA ASP A 222 14.92 23.40 -16.19
C ASP A 222 14.36 24.84 -16.19
N GLU A 223 15.27 25.81 -16.29
CA GLU A 223 14.90 27.23 -16.29
C GLU A 223 14.11 27.63 -17.53
N SER A 224 14.32 26.97 -18.66
CA SER A 224 13.68 27.33 -19.93
C SER A 224 12.21 26.99 -19.95
N SER A 225 11.84 25.88 -19.35
CA SER A 225 10.45 25.38 -19.26
C SER A 225 9.81 25.67 -17.90
N HIS A 226 10.57 26.23 -16.94
CA HIS A 226 10.14 26.39 -15.54
C HIS A 226 9.60 25.08 -14.95
N SER A 227 10.29 23.98 -15.17
CA SER A 227 9.86 22.65 -14.75
C SER A 227 10.89 21.93 -13.89
N ILE A 228 10.42 21.11 -12.96
CA ILE A 228 11.23 20.14 -12.25
C ILE A 228 11.03 18.79 -12.96
N ASN A 229 12.14 18.22 -13.42
CA ASN A 229 12.18 16.95 -14.12
C ASN A 229 12.90 15.93 -13.25
N PHE A 230 12.41 14.69 -13.25
CA PHE A 230 13.01 13.57 -12.53
C PHE A 230 12.62 12.25 -13.18
N GLN A 231 13.37 11.21 -12.86
CA GLN A 231 13.05 9.85 -13.27
C GLN A 231 12.63 9.02 -12.05
N ILE A 232 11.68 8.13 -12.27
CA ILE A 232 11.25 7.12 -11.30
C ILE A 232 11.60 5.77 -11.93
N PRO A 233 12.68 5.10 -11.47
CA PRO A 233 12.92 3.71 -11.84
C PRO A 233 11.75 2.87 -11.33
N PHE A 234 11.02 2.22 -12.23
CA PHE A 234 9.86 1.44 -11.86
C PHE A 234 10.14 -0.06 -11.98
N ASN A 235 9.95 -0.80 -10.90
CA ASN A 235 10.03 -2.25 -10.94
C ASN A 235 8.70 -2.85 -11.43
N TRP A 236 8.70 -3.37 -12.66
CA TRP A 236 7.54 -3.97 -13.30
C TRP A 236 7.10 -5.31 -12.69
N GLU A 237 7.91 -5.93 -11.82
CA GLU A 237 7.57 -7.19 -11.16
C GLU A 237 6.37 -7.06 -10.20
N HIS A 238 6.08 -5.83 -9.75
CA HIS A 238 4.98 -5.53 -8.82
C HIS A 238 3.86 -4.70 -9.46
N ILE A 239 3.75 -4.68 -10.78
CA ILE A 239 2.77 -3.84 -11.48
C ILE A 239 1.32 -4.16 -11.09
N GLU A 240 1.01 -5.42 -10.81
CA GLU A 240 -0.33 -5.88 -10.41
C GLU A 240 -0.77 -5.34 -9.03
N HIS A 241 0.20 -4.96 -8.18
CA HIS A 241 -0.03 -4.34 -6.88
C HIS A 241 0.09 -2.80 -6.92
N THR A 242 0.32 -2.22 -8.11
CA THR A 242 0.59 -0.79 -8.26
C THR A 242 -0.53 -0.11 -9.04
N ALA A 243 -1.54 0.41 -8.33
CA ALA A 243 -2.60 1.20 -8.94
C ALA A 243 -2.12 2.62 -9.32
N TYR A 244 -1.24 3.23 -8.52
CA TYR A 244 -0.60 4.52 -8.80
C TYR A 244 0.78 4.63 -8.19
N ILE A 245 1.60 5.49 -8.80
CA ILE A 245 2.88 5.93 -8.28
C ILE A 245 2.65 7.28 -7.60
N LYS A 246 2.92 7.37 -6.30
CA LYS A 246 2.79 8.62 -5.56
C LYS A 246 4.13 9.18 -5.16
N ASN A 247 4.31 10.45 -5.46
CA ASN A 247 5.49 11.22 -5.12
C ASN A 247 5.09 12.53 -4.47
N TYR A 248 5.85 12.94 -3.46
CA TYR A 248 5.76 14.27 -2.90
C TYR A 248 7.09 14.96 -3.13
N LEU A 249 7.00 16.21 -3.57
CA LEU A 249 8.15 17.12 -3.65
C LEU A 249 7.91 18.25 -2.66
N GLU A 250 8.78 18.37 -1.67
CA GLU A 250 8.79 19.49 -0.74
C GLU A 250 9.76 20.54 -1.27
N ILE A 251 9.20 21.64 -1.77
CA ILE A 251 9.94 22.72 -2.40
C ILE A 251 9.99 23.89 -1.41
N PRO A 252 11.17 24.46 -1.11
CA PRO A 252 11.27 25.52 -0.12
C PRO A 252 10.52 26.77 -0.61
N LYS A 253 9.85 27.46 0.32
CA LYS A 253 9.04 28.68 0.03
C LYS A 253 9.84 29.82 -0.62
N ASN A 254 11.13 29.84 -0.45
CA ASN A 254 12.01 30.82 -1.09
C ASN A 254 12.49 30.42 -2.50
N PHE A 255 11.95 29.35 -3.05
CA PHE A 255 12.23 28.94 -4.43
C PHE A 255 11.55 29.92 -5.39
N ILE A 256 12.29 30.93 -5.83
CA ILE A 256 11.81 32.08 -6.60
C ILE A 256 10.98 31.69 -7.84
N PRO A 257 11.37 30.66 -8.64
CA PRO A 257 10.61 30.31 -9.83
C PRO A 257 9.14 29.95 -9.58
N PHE A 258 8.79 29.55 -8.35
CA PHE A 258 7.44 29.11 -8.00
C PHE A 258 6.68 30.05 -7.06
N ASN A 259 7.27 31.18 -6.69
CA ASN A 259 6.66 32.10 -5.71
C ASN A 259 5.30 32.68 -6.11
N ASN A 260 5.03 32.82 -7.41
CA ASN A 260 3.80 33.45 -7.94
C ASN A 260 2.99 32.45 -8.79
N VAL A 261 3.16 31.15 -8.57
CA VAL A 261 2.45 30.11 -9.32
C VAL A 261 1.18 29.74 -8.57
N ASP A 262 0.03 29.82 -9.24
CA ASP A 262 -1.27 29.47 -8.66
C ASP A 262 -1.68 28.02 -8.97
N SER A 263 -1.05 27.38 -9.96
CA SER A 263 -1.34 26.02 -10.35
C SER A 263 -0.14 25.35 -11.00
N PHE A 264 -0.07 24.05 -10.84
CA PHE A 264 0.92 23.18 -11.50
C PHE A 264 0.22 22.20 -12.43
N PHE A 265 0.91 21.79 -13.46
CA PHE A 265 0.55 20.62 -14.25
C PHE A 265 1.73 19.65 -14.28
N GLY A 266 1.43 18.36 -14.38
CA GLY A 266 2.44 17.31 -14.48
C GLY A 266 2.32 16.53 -15.78
N LYS A 267 3.40 15.91 -16.19
CA LYS A 267 3.45 14.97 -17.29
C LYS A 267 4.24 13.73 -16.87
N VAL A 268 3.81 12.58 -17.37
CA VAL A 268 4.57 11.33 -17.32
C VAL A 268 4.76 10.84 -18.74
N ASN A 269 6.02 10.71 -19.18
CA ASN A 269 6.35 10.34 -20.56
C ASN A 269 5.59 11.20 -21.60
N ASP A 270 5.60 12.53 -21.40
CA ASP A 270 4.88 13.54 -22.20
C ASP A 270 3.35 13.49 -22.16
N VAL A 271 2.74 12.58 -21.41
CA VAL A 271 1.30 12.52 -21.20
C VAL A 271 0.91 13.35 -19.99
N LEU A 272 -0.06 14.26 -20.15
CA LEU A 272 -0.57 15.10 -19.06
C LEU A 272 -1.22 14.25 -17.96
N ILE A 273 -0.82 14.52 -16.73
CA ILE A 273 -1.50 14.01 -15.53
C ILE A 273 -2.80 14.81 -15.35
N LEU A 274 -3.87 14.12 -14.94
CA LEU A 274 -5.14 14.77 -14.69
C LEU A 274 -5.02 15.74 -13.51
N PRO A 275 -5.59 16.94 -13.57
CA PRO A 275 -5.51 17.93 -12.49
C PRO A 275 -5.97 17.42 -11.12
N LYS A 276 -6.92 16.47 -11.07
CA LYS A 276 -7.37 15.83 -9.83
C LYS A 276 -6.30 14.97 -9.15
N ASP A 277 -5.27 14.56 -9.88
CA ASP A 277 -4.18 13.71 -9.40
C ASP A 277 -2.94 14.53 -9.01
N ILE A 278 -3.03 15.86 -9.11
CA ILE A 278 -1.98 16.81 -8.69
C ILE A 278 -2.51 17.61 -7.50
N HIS A 279 -1.88 17.42 -6.35
CA HIS A 279 -2.20 18.15 -5.13
C HIS A 279 -1.09 19.15 -4.83
N PHE A 280 -1.45 20.41 -4.76
CA PHE A 280 -0.55 21.48 -4.40
C PHE A 280 -0.96 22.07 -3.06
N ASP A 281 -0.09 21.90 -2.03
CA ASP A 281 -0.26 22.53 -0.74
C ASP A 281 0.70 23.70 -0.59
N LYS A 282 0.16 24.91 -0.68
CA LYS A 282 0.90 26.16 -0.56
C LYS A 282 1.25 26.51 0.89
N TYR A 283 0.66 25.83 1.86
CA TYR A 283 0.68 26.23 3.26
C TYR A 283 1.45 25.27 4.18
N SER A 284 1.80 24.08 3.72
CA SER A 284 2.65 23.18 4.50
C SER A 284 4.04 23.80 4.68
N ASN A 285 4.56 23.68 5.90
CA ASN A 285 5.87 24.27 6.29
C ASN A 285 7.02 23.40 5.81
#